data_114701a180015d804353dc9097e36685
#
_entry.id   114701a180015d804353dc9097e36685
#
_cell.length_a   1.000
_cell.length_b   1.000
_cell.length_c   1.000
_cell.angle_alpha   90.00
_cell.angle_beta   90.00
_cell.angle_gamma   90.00
#
_symmetry.space_group_name_H-M   'P 1'
#
loop_
_entity.id
_entity.type
_entity.pdbx_description
1 polymer ?
#
loop_
_entity_poly.entity_id
_entity_poly.type
_entity_poly.pdbx_seq_one_letter_code
_entity_poly.pdbx_strand_id
1 'polypeptide(L)'
;KRKNLTVKEWNMDSQGKTRWLDRIKVYDSQGRCVEEIEYATYGQRWRITSTYDDKTGKVLEEVEYNDRNRPVRIRKYEWNADGTKAKQYNYLPNGKLYTVKVFEYIFSE
;
A
#
# COMPACT_ATOMS: atom_id res chain seq x y z
N LYS A 1 16.85 -8.90 -2.53
CA LYS A 1 16.50 -9.98 -1.60
C LYS A 1 15.00 -10.30 -1.62
N ARG A 2 14.18 -9.30 -1.88
CA ARG A 2 12.73 -9.49 -1.97
C ARG A 2 12.24 -9.47 -3.41
N LYS A 3 13.15 -9.68 -4.37
CA LYS A 3 12.79 -9.60 -5.80
C LYS A 3 11.83 -10.70 -6.17
N ASN A 4 10.71 -10.32 -6.78
CA ASN A 4 9.68 -11.24 -7.26
C ASN A 4 9.19 -12.19 -6.17
N LEU A 5 9.14 -11.69 -4.93
CA LEU A 5 8.76 -12.47 -3.76
C LEU A 5 7.27 -12.29 -3.48
N THR A 6 6.60 -13.37 -3.15
CA THR A 6 5.25 -13.32 -2.57
C THR A 6 5.34 -13.93 -1.19
N VAL A 7 4.90 -13.17 -0.19
CA VAL A 7 4.87 -13.64 1.19
C VAL A 7 3.42 -13.88 1.58
N LYS A 8 3.13 -15.07 2.06
CA LYS A 8 1.82 -15.39 2.62
C LYS A 8 1.97 -15.58 4.12
N GLU A 9 1.20 -14.82 4.89
CA GLU A 9 1.19 -14.92 6.34
C GLU A 9 -0.06 -15.67 6.76
N TRP A 10 0.13 -16.73 7.53
CA TRP A 10 -0.95 -17.58 7.99
C TRP A 10 -1.07 -17.50 9.50
N ASN A 11 -2.30 -17.54 9.97
CA ASN A 11 -2.58 -17.77 11.37
C ASN A 11 -2.91 -19.24 11.56
N MET A 12 -2.62 -19.76 12.73
CA MET A 12 -2.90 -21.13 13.07
C MET A 12 -3.45 -21.18 14.50
N ASP A 13 -4.38 -22.07 14.77
CA ASP A 13 -4.86 -22.21 16.14
C ASP A 13 -3.73 -22.77 17.03
N SER A 14 -3.90 -22.68 18.34
CA SER A 14 -2.86 -23.05 19.28
C SER A 14 -2.49 -24.54 19.22
N GLN A 15 -3.34 -25.37 18.64
CA GLN A 15 -3.10 -26.80 18.51
C GLN A 15 -2.60 -27.18 17.11
N GLY A 16 -2.50 -26.23 16.20
CA GLY A 16 -2.02 -26.48 14.85
C GLY A 16 -2.99 -27.27 13.97
N LYS A 17 -4.24 -27.34 14.32
CA LYS A 17 -5.24 -28.16 13.59
C LYS A 17 -5.81 -27.43 12.39
N THR A 18 -5.99 -26.12 12.50
CA THR A 18 -6.53 -25.30 11.44
C THR A 18 -5.64 -24.08 11.22
N ARG A 19 -5.55 -23.65 9.99
CA ARG A 19 -4.86 -22.41 9.68
C ARG A 19 -5.67 -21.64 8.64
N TRP A 20 -5.49 -20.32 8.67
CA TRP A 20 -6.20 -19.46 7.72
C TRP A 20 -5.27 -18.35 7.28
N LEU A 21 -5.50 -17.88 6.06
CA LEU A 21 -4.67 -16.84 5.46
C LEU A 21 -4.98 -15.51 6.14
N ASP A 22 -3.91 -14.79 6.54
CA ASP A 22 -4.02 -13.50 7.21
C ASP A 22 -3.65 -12.37 6.27
N ARG A 23 -2.54 -12.52 5.54
CA ARG A 23 -2.02 -11.43 4.71
C ARG A 23 -1.19 -11.98 3.56
N ILE A 24 -1.24 -11.26 2.44
CA ILE A 24 -0.34 -11.52 1.31
C ILE A 24 0.38 -10.22 0.97
N LYS A 25 1.69 -10.30 0.75
CA LYS A 25 2.49 -9.19 0.24
C LYS A 25 3.19 -9.64 -1.03
N VAL A 26 3.14 -8.82 -2.06
CA VAL A 26 3.78 -9.11 -3.34
C VAL A 26 4.83 -8.04 -3.63
N TYR A 27 6.03 -8.48 -3.97
CA TYR A 27 7.17 -7.62 -4.28
C TYR A 27 7.53 -7.75 -5.75
N ASP A 28 7.90 -6.63 -6.36
CA ASP A 28 8.26 -6.60 -7.79
C ASP A 28 9.71 -7.04 -8.01
N SER A 29 10.18 -6.92 -9.25
CA SER A 29 11.53 -7.32 -9.63
C SER A 29 12.62 -6.48 -8.96
N GLN A 30 12.24 -5.36 -8.36
CA GLN A 30 13.17 -4.46 -7.64
C GLN A 30 13.06 -4.61 -6.13
N GLY A 31 12.19 -5.52 -5.66
CA GLY A 31 12.02 -5.76 -4.24
C GLY A 31 11.12 -4.76 -3.53
N ARG A 32 10.30 -4.02 -4.27
CA ARG A 32 9.37 -3.04 -3.71
C ARG A 32 7.99 -3.69 -3.58
N CYS A 33 7.30 -3.39 -2.47
CA CYS A 33 5.98 -3.97 -2.22
C CYS A 33 4.96 -3.28 -3.13
N VAL A 34 4.41 -4.03 -4.09
CA VAL A 34 3.46 -3.49 -5.07
C VAL A 34 2.02 -3.88 -4.74
N GLU A 35 1.82 -4.85 -3.86
CA GLU A 35 0.48 -5.27 -3.48
C GLU A 35 0.49 -5.83 -2.07
N GLU A 36 -0.51 -5.45 -1.29
CA GLU A 36 -0.72 -5.97 0.06
C GLU A 36 -2.20 -6.24 0.24
N ILE A 37 -2.55 -7.45 0.70
CA ILE A 37 -3.93 -7.85 0.91
C ILE A 37 -4.07 -8.36 2.33
N GLU A 38 -5.05 -7.85 3.05
CA GLU A 38 -5.39 -8.36 4.38
C GLU A 38 -6.70 -9.13 4.30
N TYR A 39 -6.75 -10.26 4.99
CA TYR A 39 -7.91 -11.13 5.00
C TYR A 39 -8.58 -11.15 6.37
N ALA A 40 -9.90 -11.28 6.34
CA ALA A 40 -10.72 -11.57 7.50
C ALA A 40 -11.35 -12.95 7.29
N THR A 41 -12.19 -13.38 8.23
CA THR A 41 -12.84 -14.68 8.11
C THR A 41 -13.71 -14.80 6.87
N TYR A 42 -14.23 -13.67 6.38
CA TYR A 42 -15.12 -13.65 5.20
C TYR A 42 -14.39 -13.52 3.88
N GLY A 43 -13.04 -13.36 3.89
CA GLY A 43 -12.28 -13.16 2.69
C GLY A 43 -11.45 -11.87 2.75
N GLN A 44 -11.24 -11.23 1.61
CA GLN A 44 -10.48 -10.00 1.56
C GLN A 44 -11.12 -8.90 2.40
N ARG A 45 -10.33 -8.34 3.33
CA ARG A 45 -10.74 -7.15 4.09
C ARG A 45 -10.44 -5.89 3.30
N TRP A 46 -9.22 -5.79 2.78
CA TRP A 46 -8.79 -4.70 1.92
C TRP A 46 -7.59 -5.16 1.09
N ARG A 47 -7.30 -4.41 0.06
CA ARG A 47 -6.14 -4.62 -0.81
C ARG A 47 -5.59 -3.26 -1.20
N ILE A 48 -4.27 -3.11 -1.15
CA ILE A 48 -3.60 -1.88 -1.56
C ILE A 48 -2.60 -2.25 -2.65
N THR A 49 -2.64 -1.50 -3.76
CA THR A 49 -1.62 -1.61 -4.81
C THR A 49 -0.81 -0.32 -4.82
N SER A 50 0.48 -0.43 -5.17
CA SER A 50 1.41 0.69 -5.16
C SER A 50 2.22 0.71 -6.43
N THR A 51 2.45 1.91 -6.98
CA THR A 51 3.39 2.12 -8.08
C THR A 51 4.50 3.03 -7.60
N TYR A 52 5.68 2.87 -8.17
CA TYR A 52 6.89 3.55 -7.72
C TYR A 52 7.60 4.24 -8.87
N ASP A 53 8.31 5.31 -8.54
CA ASP A 53 9.22 5.96 -9.47
C ASP A 53 10.49 5.09 -9.57
N ASP A 54 10.83 4.69 -10.78
CA ASP A 54 11.98 3.81 -11.01
C ASP A 54 13.31 4.47 -10.69
N LYS A 55 13.39 5.79 -10.76
CA LYS A 55 14.63 6.52 -10.49
C LYS A 55 14.87 6.73 -9.01
N THR A 56 13.83 7.10 -8.28
CA THR A 56 13.98 7.46 -6.86
C THR A 56 13.56 6.34 -5.92
N GLY A 57 12.79 5.36 -6.40
CA GLY A 57 12.23 4.31 -5.56
C GLY A 57 11.09 4.77 -4.67
N LYS A 58 10.63 6.01 -4.84
CA LYS A 58 9.55 6.56 -4.02
C LYS A 58 8.20 6.17 -4.59
N VAL A 59 7.23 5.96 -3.70
CA VAL A 59 5.88 5.61 -4.12
C VAL A 59 5.24 6.80 -4.83
N LEU A 60 4.60 6.53 -5.98
CA LEU A 60 3.90 7.55 -6.76
C LEU A 60 2.41 7.50 -6.52
N GLU A 61 1.86 6.28 -6.43
CA GLU A 61 0.41 6.13 -6.34
C GLU A 61 0.08 4.89 -5.52
N GLU A 62 -0.95 5.01 -4.71
CA GLU A 62 -1.54 3.87 -3.98
C GLU A 62 -3.03 3.85 -4.25
N VAL A 63 -3.57 2.65 -4.49
CA VAL A 63 -5.01 2.45 -4.64
C VAL A 63 -5.44 1.45 -3.58
N GLU A 64 -6.42 1.83 -2.79
CA GLU A 64 -7.00 0.95 -1.77
C GLU A 64 -8.34 0.43 -2.23
N TYR A 65 -8.52 -0.89 -2.13
CA TYR A 65 -9.74 -1.59 -2.53
C TYR A 65 -10.41 -2.16 -1.28
N ASN A 66 -11.73 -2.18 -1.28
CA ASN A 66 -12.51 -2.72 -0.16
C ASN A 66 -12.66 -4.24 -0.27
N ASP A 67 -13.53 -4.80 0.57
CA ASP A 67 -13.77 -6.24 0.62
C ASP A 67 -14.47 -6.80 -0.62
N ARG A 68 -15.03 -5.93 -1.45
CA ARG A 68 -15.62 -6.31 -2.75
C ARG A 68 -14.69 -6.00 -3.90
N ASN A 69 -13.44 -5.69 -3.59
CA ASN A 69 -12.40 -5.38 -4.56
C ASN A 69 -12.73 -4.15 -5.41
N ARG A 70 -13.41 -3.18 -4.82
CA ARG A 70 -13.72 -1.91 -5.47
C ARG A 70 -12.81 -0.82 -4.92
N PRO A 71 -12.31 0.09 -5.75
CA PRO A 71 -11.48 1.19 -5.26
C PRO A 71 -12.28 2.07 -4.30
N VAL A 72 -11.67 2.41 -3.16
CA VAL A 72 -12.28 3.30 -2.17
C VAL A 72 -11.41 4.53 -1.92
N ARG A 73 -10.10 4.43 -2.18
CA ARG A 73 -9.18 5.56 -2.03
C ARG A 73 -8.08 5.46 -3.07
N ILE A 74 -7.73 6.60 -3.64
CA ILE A 74 -6.60 6.73 -4.56
C ILE A 74 -5.74 7.86 -4.02
N ARG A 75 -4.45 7.60 -3.80
CA ARG A 75 -3.51 8.60 -3.29
C ARG A 75 -2.36 8.72 -4.26
N LYS A 76 -1.97 9.96 -4.58
CA LYS A 76 -0.77 10.23 -5.37
C LYS A 76 0.15 11.12 -4.56
N TYR A 77 1.44 10.97 -4.76
CA TYR A 77 2.45 11.62 -3.93
C TYR A 77 3.40 12.46 -4.75
N GLU A 78 3.77 13.59 -4.19
CA GLU A 78 4.86 14.43 -4.68
C GLU A 78 5.95 14.43 -3.63
N TRP A 79 7.21 14.35 -4.07
CA TRP A 79 8.36 14.25 -3.19
C TRP A 79 9.31 15.40 -3.37
N ASN A 80 9.88 15.88 -2.27
CA ASN A 80 10.95 16.87 -2.28
C ASN A 80 12.25 16.20 -2.71
N ALA A 81 13.23 17.02 -3.14
CA ALA A 81 14.53 16.50 -3.57
C ALA A 81 15.24 15.75 -2.46
N ASP A 82 15.00 16.11 -1.19
CA ASP A 82 15.63 15.45 -0.04
C ASP A 82 14.95 14.12 0.35
N GLY A 83 13.92 13.72 -0.37
CA GLY A 83 13.23 12.45 -0.10
C GLY A 83 12.07 12.54 0.86
N THR A 84 11.74 13.72 1.35
CA THR A 84 10.56 13.91 2.18
C THR A 84 9.33 14.15 1.32
N LYS A 85 8.14 13.87 1.85
CA LYS A 85 6.90 14.11 1.11
C LYS A 85 6.63 15.60 1.01
N ALA A 86 6.33 16.06 -0.23
CA ALA A 86 5.89 17.43 -0.45
C ALA A 86 4.37 17.52 -0.33
N LYS A 87 3.65 16.66 -1.06
CA LYS A 87 2.18 16.68 -1.08
C LYS A 87 1.64 15.27 -1.24
N GLN A 88 0.41 15.09 -0.76
CA GLN A 88 -0.36 13.88 -0.97
C GLN A 88 -1.72 14.30 -1.52
N TYR A 89 -2.04 13.81 -2.70
CA TYR A 89 -3.30 14.09 -3.38
C TYR A 89 -4.25 12.93 -3.12
N ASN A 90 -5.39 13.21 -2.52
CA ASN A 90 -6.38 12.20 -2.17
C ASN A 90 -7.58 12.31 -3.10
N TYR A 91 -7.87 11.23 -3.81
CA TYR A 91 -8.92 11.18 -4.81
C TYR A 91 -10.07 10.29 -4.36
N LEU A 92 -11.27 10.65 -4.78
CA LEU A 92 -12.45 9.80 -4.64
C LEU A 92 -12.36 8.64 -5.63
N PRO A 93 -13.15 7.57 -5.41
CA PRO A 93 -13.14 6.41 -6.33
C PRO A 93 -13.43 6.76 -7.77
N ASN A 94 -14.19 7.84 -8.02
CA ASN A 94 -14.49 8.28 -9.38
C ASN A 94 -13.35 9.07 -10.05
N GLY A 95 -12.21 9.22 -9.36
CA GLY A 95 -11.06 9.94 -9.87
C GLY A 95 -11.07 11.44 -9.61
N LYS A 96 -12.07 11.92 -8.89
CA LYS A 96 -12.19 13.34 -8.58
C LYS A 96 -11.30 13.69 -7.40
N LEU A 97 -10.53 14.78 -7.49
CA LEU A 97 -9.69 15.22 -6.38
C LEU A 97 -10.56 15.62 -5.20
N TYR A 98 -10.25 15.10 -4.03
CA TYR A 98 -11.02 15.35 -2.82
C TYR A 98 -10.29 16.31 -1.88
N THR A 99 -9.04 15.99 -1.50
CA THR A 99 -8.22 16.84 -0.63
C THR A 99 -6.78 16.75 -1.05
N VAL A 100 -6.00 17.75 -0.65
CA VAL A 100 -4.54 17.76 -0.81
C VAL A 100 -3.94 17.97 0.57
N LYS A 101 -3.05 17.05 0.97
CA LYS A 101 -2.29 17.19 2.19
C LYS A 101 -0.93 17.79 1.84
N VAL A 102 -0.57 18.88 2.49
CA VAL A 102 0.70 19.57 2.27
C VAL A 102 1.56 19.36 3.52
N PHE A 103 2.81 18.97 3.31
CA PHE A 103 3.73 18.69 4.40
C PHE A 103 4.71 19.84 4.55
N GLU A 104 4.90 20.27 5.79
CA GLU A 104 5.82 21.33 6.13
C GLU A 104 6.81 20.79 7.14
N TYR A 105 8.10 20.96 6.87
CA TYR A 105 9.15 20.41 7.74
C TYR A 105 9.92 21.56 8.36
N ILE A 106 9.85 21.64 9.69
CA ILE A 106 10.46 22.73 10.46
C ILE A 106 11.52 22.11 11.35
N PHE A 107 12.76 22.54 11.17
CA PHE A 107 13.87 22.05 11.98
C PHE A 107 14.11 22.98 13.15
N SER A 108 14.22 22.39 14.36
CA SER A 108 14.55 23.13 15.58
C SER A 108 16.01 22.89 15.95
N GLU A 109 16.62 23.92 16.51
CA GLU A 109 18.01 23.78 17.00
C GLU A 109 18.06 23.37 18.44
#